data_5c465a05434f7f527e9060f43963fb26
#
_entry.id   5c465a05434f7f527e9060f43963fb26
#
_cell.length_a   1.000
_cell.length_b   1.000
_cell.length_c   1.000
_cell.angle_alpha   90.00
_cell.angle_beta   90.00
_cell.angle_gamma   90.00
#
_symmetry.space_group_name_H-M   'P 1'
#
loop_
_entity.id
_entity.type
_entity.pdbx_description
1 polymer ?
#
loop_
_entity_poly.entity_id
_entity_poly.type
_entity_poly.pdbx_seq_one_letter_code
_entity_poly.pdbx_strand_id
1 'polypeptide(L)'
;LYISSSEIYGKKTTDGLYNESDYGYIDLLSSRSCYPISKRAAETMCVSFLKEYGCDVVIVRPGHIYGPTQTKEDSRASAQFLREASERKDIVMKSAGMQLRSYCHCLDCATAIFVALLRGETGKAYNISNHDSIVTIRQFAEICSSYVGRQLLFELPSSEEISTYNKMECSALNSKLLEELGWSGTWDLYNGIAESIDRIRERI
;
A
#
# COMPACT_ATOMS: atom_id res chain seq x y z
N LEU A 1 14.79 8.04 -10.32
CA LEU A 1 13.53 7.39 -9.99
C LEU A 1 12.73 8.27 -9.00
N TYR A 2 11.40 8.37 -9.21
CA TYR A 2 10.47 9.05 -8.29
C TYR A 2 9.55 8.03 -7.60
N ILE A 3 9.46 8.09 -6.27
CA ILE A 3 8.54 7.26 -5.49
C ILE A 3 7.24 8.03 -5.30
N SER A 4 6.21 7.64 -6.05
CA SER A 4 4.84 8.14 -5.97
C SER A 4 4.01 7.33 -4.96
N SER A 5 2.74 7.10 -5.22
CA SER A 5 1.84 6.35 -4.34
C SER A 5 0.64 5.83 -5.12
N SER A 6 0.02 4.75 -4.66
CA SER A 6 -1.29 4.29 -5.14
C SER A 6 -2.42 5.29 -4.90
N GLU A 7 -2.26 6.22 -3.97
CA GLU A 7 -3.29 7.24 -3.69
C GLU A 7 -3.51 8.23 -4.85
N ILE A 8 -2.55 8.33 -5.79
CA ILE A 8 -2.72 9.17 -6.99
C ILE A 8 -3.93 8.75 -7.84
N TYR A 9 -4.34 7.49 -7.75
CA TYR A 9 -5.46 7.00 -8.55
C TYR A 9 -6.80 7.63 -8.18
N GLY A 10 -6.99 7.99 -6.91
CA GLY A 10 -8.27 8.47 -6.44
C GLY A 10 -9.37 7.41 -6.53
N LYS A 11 -10.64 7.83 -6.47
CA LYS A 11 -11.79 6.91 -6.53
C LYS A 11 -12.11 6.54 -7.98
N LYS A 12 -11.98 5.26 -8.32
CA LYS A 12 -12.35 4.69 -9.60
C LYS A 12 -13.88 4.48 -9.69
N THR A 13 -14.42 4.64 -10.87
CA THR A 13 -15.84 4.40 -11.16
C THR A 13 -16.10 3.01 -11.75
N THR A 14 -15.05 2.29 -12.13
CA THR A 14 -15.09 0.93 -12.68
C THR A 14 -14.54 -0.07 -11.68
N ASP A 15 -15.00 -1.30 -11.75
CA ASP A 15 -14.49 -2.40 -10.93
C ASP A 15 -13.08 -2.84 -11.35
N GLY A 16 -12.44 -3.62 -10.47
CA GLY A 16 -11.15 -4.26 -10.72
C GLY A 16 -9.94 -3.50 -10.19
N LEU A 17 -8.77 -4.05 -10.47
CA LEU A 17 -7.48 -3.51 -10.04
C LEU A 17 -7.13 -2.21 -10.77
N TYR A 18 -6.34 -1.36 -10.12
CA TYR A 18 -5.84 -0.14 -10.76
C TYR A 18 -4.64 -0.44 -11.66
N ASN A 19 -4.74 -0.05 -12.91
CA ASN A 19 -3.64 -0.05 -13.87
C ASN A 19 -2.96 1.32 -13.89
N GLU A 20 -1.76 1.41 -14.42
CA GLU A 20 -0.98 2.67 -14.46
C GLU A 20 -1.64 3.77 -15.30
N SER A 21 -2.52 3.41 -16.21
CA SER A 21 -3.31 4.35 -17.03
C SER A 21 -4.61 4.84 -16.37
N ASP A 22 -4.98 4.29 -15.20
CA ASP A 22 -6.21 4.68 -14.53
C ASP A 22 -6.08 6.03 -13.81
N TYR A 23 -7.12 6.88 -13.93
CA TYR A 23 -7.20 8.15 -13.22
C TYR A 23 -8.64 8.35 -12.71
N GLY A 24 -8.81 8.25 -11.40
CA GLY A 24 -10.09 8.44 -10.74
C GLY A 24 -10.27 9.84 -10.14
N TYR A 25 -11.43 10.04 -9.54
CA TYR A 25 -11.81 11.29 -8.90
C TYR A 25 -11.09 11.50 -7.57
N ILE A 26 -10.63 12.72 -7.35
CA ILE A 26 -10.14 13.22 -6.06
C ILE A 26 -10.89 14.51 -5.75
N ASP A 27 -11.56 14.56 -4.60
CA ASP A 27 -12.23 15.77 -4.11
C ASP A 27 -11.21 16.80 -3.66
N LEU A 28 -11.04 17.86 -4.42
CA LEU A 28 -10.06 18.91 -4.15
C LEU A 28 -10.33 19.73 -2.88
N LEU A 29 -11.56 19.72 -2.40
CA LEU A 29 -11.96 20.45 -1.18
C LEU A 29 -11.80 19.62 0.10
N SER A 30 -11.43 18.35 -0.01
CA SER A 30 -11.08 17.51 1.13
C SER A 30 -9.64 17.77 1.59
N SER A 31 -9.42 17.98 2.88
CA SER A 31 -8.08 18.14 3.46
C SER A 31 -7.18 16.91 3.25
N ARG A 32 -7.76 15.73 3.08
CA ARG A 32 -7.04 14.48 2.77
C ARG A 32 -6.44 14.47 1.37
N SER A 33 -6.93 15.31 0.47
CA SER A 33 -6.49 15.32 -0.94
C SER A 33 -5.13 15.98 -1.16
N CYS A 34 -4.57 16.66 -0.15
CA CYS A 34 -3.26 17.31 -0.27
C CYS A 34 -2.17 16.29 -0.65
N TYR A 35 -2.17 15.08 -0.08
CA TYR A 35 -1.17 14.05 -0.37
C TYR A 35 -1.31 13.49 -1.81
N PRO A 36 -2.45 12.93 -2.25
CA PRO A 36 -2.56 12.40 -3.59
C PRO A 36 -2.39 13.46 -4.68
N ILE A 37 -2.87 14.70 -4.45
CA ILE A 37 -2.70 15.80 -5.43
C ILE A 37 -1.23 16.22 -5.53
N SER A 38 -0.50 16.34 -4.43
CA SER A 38 0.94 16.66 -4.49
C SER A 38 1.73 15.56 -5.19
N LYS A 39 1.37 14.29 -5.02
CA LYS A 39 1.98 13.18 -5.76
C LYS A 39 1.68 13.24 -7.26
N ARG A 40 0.43 13.55 -7.68
CA ARG A 40 0.08 13.79 -9.09
C ARG A 40 0.89 14.95 -9.69
N ALA A 41 0.96 16.07 -8.99
CA ALA A 41 1.73 17.22 -9.43
C ALA A 41 3.22 16.88 -9.62
N ALA A 42 3.80 16.13 -8.68
CA ALA A 42 5.21 15.70 -8.78
C ALA A 42 5.45 14.73 -9.94
N GLU A 43 4.54 13.78 -10.23
CA GLU A 43 4.64 12.93 -11.43
C GLU A 43 4.60 13.78 -12.71
N THR A 44 3.69 14.76 -12.78
CA THR A 44 3.63 15.69 -13.91
C THR A 44 4.92 16.49 -14.07
N MET A 45 5.51 16.96 -12.97
CA MET A 45 6.81 17.64 -12.99
C MET A 45 7.91 16.72 -13.52
N CYS A 46 7.97 15.46 -13.08
CA CYS A 46 8.93 14.48 -13.58
C CYS A 46 8.85 14.33 -15.12
N VAL A 47 7.65 14.20 -15.66
CA VAL A 47 7.44 14.12 -17.12
C VAL A 47 7.80 15.42 -17.81
N SER A 48 7.55 16.58 -17.20
CA SER A 48 7.93 17.88 -17.74
C SER A 48 9.46 18.05 -17.81
N PHE A 49 10.17 17.64 -16.75
CA PHE A 49 11.65 17.65 -16.72
C PHE A 49 12.25 16.70 -17.77
N LEU A 50 11.66 15.52 -17.95
CA LEU A 50 12.07 14.63 -19.03
C LEU A 50 11.96 15.32 -20.40
N LYS A 51 10.84 15.97 -20.69
CA LYS A 51 10.60 16.64 -21.97
C LYS A 51 11.48 17.88 -22.19
N GLU A 52 11.68 18.68 -21.14
CA GLU A 52 12.41 19.94 -21.21
C GLU A 52 13.91 19.75 -21.23
N TYR A 53 14.42 18.83 -20.36
CA TYR A 53 15.86 18.69 -20.09
C TYR A 53 16.42 17.32 -20.47
N GLY A 54 15.62 16.40 -20.98
CA GLY A 54 16.06 15.04 -21.31
C GLY A 54 16.46 14.20 -20.08
N CYS A 55 15.98 14.55 -18.89
CA CYS A 55 16.27 13.81 -17.66
C CYS A 55 15.59 12.44 -17.67
N ASP A 56 16.36 11.37 -17.49
CA ASP A 56 15.79 10.03 -17.32
C ASP A 56 14.97 9.93 -16.03
N VAL A 57 13.70 9.58 -16.18
CA VAL A 57 12.75 9.46 -15.07
C VAL A 57 11.98 8.17 -15.16
N VAL A 58 12.00 7.39 -14.08
CA VAL A 58 11.08 6.28 -13.84
C VAL A 58 10.26 6.56 -12.60
N ILE A 59 8.97 6.26 -12.64
CA ILE A 59 8.04 6.49 -11.52
C ILE A 59 7.60 5.14 -10.98
N VAL A 60 7.55 4.99 -9.66
CA VAL A 60 6.94 3.83 -9.00
C VAL A 60 5.77 4.26 -8.12
N ARG A 61 4.71 3.45 -8.12
CA ARG A 61 3.48 3.70 -7.35
C ARG A 61 3.25 2.56 -6.36
N PRO A 62 3.88 2.60 -5.17
CA PRO A 62 3.68 1.58 -4.16
C PRO A 62 2.23 1.52 -3.68
N GLY A 63 1.73 0.28 -3.48
CA GLY A 63 0.47 0.01 -2.81
C GLY A 63 0.61 0.09 -1.29
N HIS A 64 0.01 -0.88 -0.57
CA HIS A 64 0.09 -0.94 0.88
C HIS A 64 1.35 -1.72 1.33
N ILE A 65 2.43 -0.98 1.58
CA ILE A 65 3.68 -1.57 2.03
C ILE A 65 3.61 -1.84 3.53
N TYR A 66 3.99 -3.05 3.94
CA TYR A 66 4.09 -3.46 5.33
C TYR A 66 5.46 -4.10 5.61
N GLY A 67 5.82 -4.23 6.88
CA GLY A 67 7.08 -4.85 7.28
C GLY A 67 7.47 -4.48 8.70
N PRO A 68 8.63 -4.97 9.18
CA PRO A 68 9.03 -4.82 10.59
C PRO A 68 9.56 -3.43 10.95
N THR A 69 9.73 -2.52 9.99
CA THR A 69 10.40 -1.22 10.19
C THR A 69 9.44 -0.06 10.44
N GLN A 70 8.16 -0.34 10.65
CA GLN A 70 7.16 0.69 10.97
C GLN A 70 7.49 1.42 12.27
N THR A 71 7.16 2.72 12.32
CA THR A 71 7.32 3.53 13.53
C THR A 71 6.11 3.41 14.45
N LYS A 72 6.24 3.86 15.72
CA LYS A 72 5.12 3.89 16.68
C LYS A 72 4.01 4.84 16.25
N GLU A 73 4.35 5.88 15.49
CA GLU A 73 3.45 6.90 14.98
C GLU A 73 2.72 6.47 13.70
N ASP A 74 3.08 5.32 13.12
CA ASP A 74 2.40 4.81 11.93
C ASP A 74 0.95 4.42 12.27
N SER A 75 0.00 5.21 11.78
CA SER A 75 -1.43 5.07 12.06
C SER A 75 -2.18 4.17 11.07
N ARG A 76 -1.47 3.57 10.11
CA ARG A 76 -2.10 2.64 9.16
C ARG A 76 -2.58 1.37 9.86
N ALA A 77 -3.71 0.83 9.40
CA ALA A 77 -4.31 -0.36 10.00
C ALA A 77 -3.34 -1.56 10.04
N SER A 78 -2.60 -1.82 8.96
CA SER A 78 -1.60 -2.89 8.92
C SER A 78 -0.50 -2.70 9.98
N ALA A 79 -0.05 -1.46 10.20
CA ALA A 79 0.95 -1.14 11.21
C ALA A 79 0.41 -1.37 12.63
N GLN A 80 -0.84 -0.97 12.87
CA GLN A 80 -1.53 -1.23 14.14
C GLN A 80 -1.62 -2.74 14.40
N PHE A 81 -2.10 -3.53 13.44
CA PHE A 81 -2.29 -4.98 13.62
C PHE A 81 -0.97 -5.72 13.86
N LEU A 82 0.10 -5.37 13.14
CA LEU A 82 1.42 -5.95 13.38
C LEU A 82 1.96 -5.60 14.77
N ARG A 83 1.73 -4.38 15.24
CA ARG A 83 2.14 -3.94 16.58
C ARG A 83 1.36 -4.67 17.67
N GLU A 84 0.02 -4.72 17.58
CA GLU A 84 -0.83 -5.45 18.54
C GLU A 84 -0.44 -6.94 18.59
N ALA A 85 -0.23 -7.57 17.43
CA ALA A 85 0.23 -8.95 17.34
C ALA A 85 1.62 -9.13 17.96
N SER A 86 2.56 -8.23 17.73
CA SER A 86 3.92 -8.31 18.32
C SER A 86 3.89 -8.22 19.84
N GLU A 87 2.96 -7.47 20.39
CA GLU A 87 2.72 -7.34 21.84
C GLU A 87 1.83 -8.48 22.40
N ARG A 88 1.45 -9.46 21.59
CA ARG A 88 0.52 -10.55 21.93
C ARG A 88 -0.83 -10.08 22.47
N LYS A 89 -1.32 -8.96 21.97
CA LYS A 89 -2.66 -8.42 22.24
C LYS A 89 -3.68 -8.98 21.27
N ASP A 90 -4.94 -8.93 21.65
CA ASP A 90 -6.05 -9.11 20.70
C ASP A 90 -6.04 -7.96 19.69
N ILE A 91 -6.44 -8.24 18.45
CA ILE A 91 -6.47 -7.25 17.38
C ILE A 91 -7.85 -6.62 17.33
N VAL A 92 -7.92 -5.30 17.43
CA VAL A 92 -9.19 -4.58 17.44
C VAL A 92 -9.40 -3.87 16.10
N MET A 93 -10.48 -4.24 15.40
CA MET A 93 -10.93 -3.58 14.18
C MET A 93 -12.10 -2.65 14.46
N LYS A 94 -11.99 -1.41 14.01
CA LYS A 94 -13.06 -0.39 14.12
C LYS A 94 -14.00 -0.35 12.90
N SER A 95 -13.98 -1.37 12.05
CA SER A 95 -14.85 -1.51 10.88
C SER A 95 -14.93 -2.97 10.45
N ALA A 96 -15.85 -3.31 9.56
CA ALA A 96 -15.94 -4.66 8.98
C ALA A 96 -14.70 -5.07 8.17
N GLY A 97 -13.87 -4.10 7.75
CA GLY A 97 -12.59 -4.35 7.08
C GLY A 97 -12.70 -4.98 5.69
N MET A 98 -13.83 -4.82 4.99
CA MET A 98 -14.08 -5.47 3.69
C MET A 98 -13.38 -4.80 2.51
N GLN A 99 -12.71 -3.68 2.75
CA GLN A 99 -12.00 -2.96 1.71
C GLN A 99 -10.82 -3.78 1.19
N LEU A 100 -10.76 -3.96 -0.13
CA LEU A 100 -9.72 -4.71 -0.81
C LEU A 100 -8.45 -3.85 -0.96
N ARG A 101 -7.31 -4.43 -0.61
CA ARG A 101 -5.99 -3.79 -0.66
C ARG A 101 -4.99 -4.72 -1.32
N SER A 102 -4.00 -4.16 -1.99
CA SER A 102 -2.81 -4.90 -2.38
C SER A 102 -1.68 -4.61 -1.42
N TYR A 103 -1.24 -5.65 -0.75
CA TYR A 103 -0.11 -5.56 0.17
C TYR A 103 1.19 -5.98 -0.50
N CYS A 104 2.30 -5.43 -0.04
CA CYS A 104 3.62 -5.83 -0.50
C CYS A 104 4.59 -5.73 0.68
N HIS A 105 5.37 -6.77 0.92
CA HIS A 105 6.39 -6.74 1.96
C HIS A 105 7.46 -5.70 1.64
N CYS A 106 8.03 -5.04 2.64
CA CYS A 106 8.98 -3.95 2.43
C CYS A 106 10.25 -4.38 1.66
N LEU A 107 10.70 -5.62 1.82
CA LEU A 107 11.83 -6.16 1.05
C LEU A 107 11.47 -6.36 -0.42
N ASP A 108 10.27 -6.87 -0.71
CA ASP A 108 9.77 -6.97 -2.08
C ASP A 108 9.60 -5.58 -2.71
N CYS A 109 9.11 -4.62 -1.95
CA CYS A 109 9.04 -3.23 -2.42
C CYS A 109 10.43 -2.67 -2.76
N ALA A 110 11.43 -2.96 -1.93
CA ALA A 110 12.81 -2.51 -2.20
C ALA A 110 13.36 -3.14 -3.49
N THR A 111 13.19 -4.45 -3.70
CA THR A 111 13.61 -5.12 -4.94
C THR A 111 12.84 -4.61 -6.16
N ALA A 112 11.54 -4.33 -6.02
CA ALA A 112 10.72 -3.72 -7.05
C ALA A 112 11.25 -2.35 -7.50
N ILE A 113 11.63 -1.50 -6.53
CA ILE A 113 12.23 -0.19 -6.80
C ILE A 113 13.55 -0.35 -7.58
N PHE A 114 14.41 -1.30 -7.21
CA PHE A 114 15.66 -1.56 -7.94
C PHE A 114 15.40 -2.07 -9.35
N VAL A 115 14.45 -2.98 -9.55
CA VAL A 115 14.12 -3.47 -10.90
C VAL A 115 13.55 -2.33 -11.75
N ALA A 116 12.64 -1.52 -11.22
CA ALA A 116 12.11 -0.36 -11.94
C ALA A 116 13.22 0.66 -12.28
N LEU A 117 14.14 0.91 -11.35
CA LEU A 117 15.27 1.84 -11.58
C LEU A 117 16.20 1.35 -12.70
N LEU A 118 16.48 0.05 -12.76
CA LEU A 118 17.50 -0.51 -13.65
C LEU A 118 16.95 -0.96 -15.01
N ARG A 119 15.65 -1.27 -15.09
CA ARG A 119 15.00 -1.85 -16.27
C ARG A 119 13.78 -1.09 -16.76
N GLY A 120 13.27 -0.16 -15.94
CA GLY A 120 12.10 0.64 -16.30
C GLY A 120 12.35 1.56 -17.47
N GLU A 121 11.34 1.75 -18.29
CA GLU A 121 11.39 2.68 -19.41
C GLU A 121 11.23 4.12 -18.91
N THR A 122 12.06 5.01 -19.42
CA THR A 122 12.01 6.44 -19.13
C THR A 122 10.63 7.03 -19.44
N GLY A 123 10.08 7.78 -18.50
CA GLY A 123 8.76 8.41 -18.59
C GLY A 123 7.59 7.50 -18.21
N LYS A 124 7.83 6.23 -17.86
CA LYS A 124 6.78 5.31 -17.42
C LYS A 124 6.64 5.24 -15.91
N ALA A 125 5.42 4.89 -15.49
CA ALA A 125 5.08 4.56 -14.12
C ALA A 125 4.86 3.04 -13.97
N TYR A 126 5.19 2.49 -12.79
CA TYR A 126 5.04 1.08 -12.45
C TYR A 126 4.37 0.93 -11.09
N ASN A 127 3.29 0.18 -11.03
CA ASN A 127 2.67 -0.22 -9.78
C ASN A 127 3.53 -1.22 -9.02
N ILE A 128 3.67 -1.02 -7.70
CA ILE A 128 4.33 -2.00 -6.82
C ILE A 128 3.26 -2.65 -5.95
N SER A 129 2.99 -3.92 -6.22
CA SER A 129 2.03 -4.75 -5.51
C SER A 129 2.39 -6.21 -5.71
N ASN A 130 2.29 -7.03 -4.66
CA ASN A 130 2.37 -8.47 -4.85
C ASN A 130 0.96 -8.99 -5.19
N HIS A 131 0.78 -9.61 -6.37
CA HIS A 131 -0.52 -10.09 -6.82
C HIS A 131 -1.10 -11.20 -5.93
N ASP A 132 -0.26 -11.99 -5.25
CA ASP A 132 -0.68 -13.03 -4.30
C ASP A 132 -1.09 -12.45 -2.92
N SER A 133 -0.92 -11.14 -2.72
CA SER A 133 -1.21 -10.45 -1.46
C SER A 133 -2.35 -9.42 -1.61
N ILE A 134 -3.30 -9.70 -2.51
CA ILE A 134 -4.50 -8.87 -2.68
C ILE A 134 -5.60 -9.44 -1.79
N VAL A 135 -5.82 -8.80 -0.65
CA VAL A 135 -6.77 -9.25 0.38
C VAL A 135 -7.51 -8.07 1.01
N THR A 136 -8.56 -8.37 1.76
CA THR A 136 -9.26 -7.37 2.57
C THR A 136 -8.43 -6.98 3.80
N ILE A 137 -8.70 -5.80 4.35
CA ILE A 137 -8.10 -5.36 5.63
C ILE A 137 -8.39 -6.39 6.73
N ARG A 138 -9.60 -6.98 6.72
CA ARG A 138 -10.00 -8.02 7.65
C ARG A 138 -9.14 -9.27 7.53
N GLN A 139 -8.91 -9.77 6.31
CA GLN A 139 -8.06 -10.95 6.09
C GLN A 139 -6.62 -10.73 6.58
N PHE A 140 -6.07 -9.52 6.38
CA PHE A 140 -4.77 -9.18 6.95
C PHE A 140 -4.77 -9.26 8.49
N ALA A 141 -5.79 -8.72 9.15
CA ALA A 141 -5.95 -8.78 10.61
C ALA A 141 -6.16 -10.23 11.11
N GLU A 142 -6.91 -11.05 10.38
CA GLU A 142 -7.14 -12.46 10.69
C GLU A 142 -5.83 -13.26 10.66
N ILE A 143 -4.96 -13.01 9.69
CA ILE A 143 -3.63 -13.63 9.63
C ILE A 143 -2.79 -13.21 10.85
N CYS A 144 -2.75 -11.90 11.16
CA CYS A 144 -2.01 -11.40 12.32
C CYS A 144 -2.49 -12.03 13.63
N SER A 145 -3.81 -12.08 13.87
CA SER A 145 -4.38 -12.64 15.11
C SER A 145 -4.14 -14.15 15.22
N SER A 146 -4.34 -14.88 14.12
CA SER A 146 -4.13 -16.33 14.05
C SER A 146 -2.69 -16.72 14.32
N TYR A 147 -1.72 -15.99 13.75
CA TYR A 147 -0.30 -16.25 13.93
C TYR A 147 0.13 -16.20 15.41
N VAL A 148 -0.44 -15.30 16.17
CA VAL A 148 -0.10 -15.14 17.60
C VAL A 148 -1.06 -15.84 18.56
N GLY A 149 -2.09 -16.53 18.05
CA GLY A 149 -3.10 -17.22 18.85
C GLY A 149 -3.96 -16.24 19.66
N ARG A 150 -4.33 -15.09 19.09
CA ARG A 150 -5.15 -14.06 19.72
C ARG A 150 -6.47 -13.87 18.97
N GLN A 151 -7.39 -13.14 19.57
CA GLN A 151 -8.71 -12.88 18.97
C GLN A 151 -8.68 -11.67 18.07
N LEU A 152 -9.55 -11.70 17.05
CA LEU A 152 -9.92 -10.54 16.26
C LEU A 152 -11.25 -10.00 16.80
N LEU A 153 -11.22 -8.81 17.36
CA LEU A 153 -12.37 -8.15 17.97
C LEU A 153 -12.87 -7.04 17.05
N PHE A 154 -14.17 -6.79 17.08
CA PHE A 154 -14.79 -5.72 16.30
C PHE A 154 -15.46 -4.72 17.26
N GLU A 155 -14.95 -3.49 17.24
CA GLU A 155 -15.57 -2.36 17.93
C GLU A 155 -16.21 -1.46 16.89
N LEU A 156 -17.54 -1.31 16.94
CA LEU A 156 -18.23 -0.42 16.01
C LEU A 156 -17.86 1.03 16.32
N PRO A 157 -17.37 1.77 15.33
CA PRO A 157 -16.95 3.15 15.52
C PRO A 157 -18.16 4.06 15.78
N SER A 158 -17.93 5.16 16.46
CA SER A 158 -18.91 6.24 16.56
C SER A 158 -19.18 6.88 15.20
N SER A 159 -20.32 7.55 15.03
CA SER A 159 -20.65 8.26 13.79
C SER A 159 -19.63 9.33 13.41
N GLU A 160 -18.94 9.94 14.38
CA GLU A 160 -17.88 10.92 14.15
C GLU A 160 -16.59 10.26 13.60
N GLU A 161 -16.22 9.10 14.12
CA GLU A 161 -15.05 8.35 13.64
C GLU A 161 -15.23 7.84 12.20
N ILE A 162 -16.44 7.43 11.80
CA ILE A 162 -16.74 6.97 10.43
C ILE A 162 -16.40 8.04 9.39
N SER A 163 -16.57 9.33 9.71
CA SER A 163 -16.30 10.45 8.80
C SER A 163 -14.84 10.56 8.41
N THR A 164 -13.92 10.04 9.24
CA THR A 164 -12.47 10.09 9.03
C THR A 164 -11.91 8.93 8.21
N TYR A 165 -12.70 7.89 7.97
CA TYR A 165 -12.22 6.70 7.27
C TYR A 165 -12.10 6.90 5.76
N ASN A 166 -11.10 6.25 5.18
CA ASN A 166 -10.98 6.17 3.73
C ASN A 166 -12.11 5.29 3.17
N LYS A 167 -13.03 5.91 2.41
CA LYS A 167 -14.21 5.26 1.84
C LYS A 167 -13.92 4.45 0.56
N MET A 168 -12.65 4.28 0.17
CA MET A 168 -12.30 3.48 -1.01
C MET A 168 -12.52 1.99 -0.73
N GLU A 169 -13.47 1.38 -1.42
CA GLU A 169 -13.76 -0.05 -1.31
C GLU A 169 -12.62 -0.92 -1.86
N CYS A 170 -12.00 -0.46 -2.94
CA CYS A 170 -10.83 -1.11 -3.55
C CYS A 170 -9.73 -0.10 -3.78
N SER A 171 -8.50 -0.44 -3.40
CA SER A 171 -7.27 0.26 -3.81
C SER A 171 -6.17 -0.74 -4.19
N ALA A 172 -6.58 -1.91 -4.69
CA ALA A 172 -5.65 -2.93 -5.14
C ALA A 172 -5.11 -2.60 -6.53
N LEU A 173 -3.81 -2.84 -6.72
CA LEU A 173 -3.06 -2.48 -7.91
C LEU A 173 -2.80 -3.71 -8.79
N ASN A 174 -2.77 -3.51 -10.10
CA ASN A 174 -2.20 -4.44 -11.06
C ASN A 174 -0.70 -4.13 -11.23
N SER A 175 0.17 -5.09 -10.96
CA SER A 175 1.64 -4.96 -11.05
C SER A 175 2.22 -5.56 -12.34
N LYS A 176 1.38 -5.91 -13.31
CA LYS A 176 1.80 -6.63 -14.52
C LYS A 176 2.94 -5.95 -15.28
N LEU A 177 2.92 -4.62 -15.42
CA LEU A 177 4.02 -3.91 -16.09
C LEU A 177 5.36 -4.06 -15.38
N LEU A 178 5.36 -4.11 -14.06
CA LEU A 178 6.58 -4.36 -13.28
C LEU A 178 7.04 -5.82 -13.39
N GLU A 179 6.09 -6.76 -13.42
CA GLU A 179 6.37 -8.18 -13.62
C GLU A 179 6.98 -8.46 -15.00
N GLU A 180 6.53 -7.74 -16.04
CA GLU A 180 7.13 -7.80 -17.39
C GLU A 180 8.60 -7.35 -17.43
N LEU A 181 9.05 -6.54 -16.46
CA LEU A 181 10.46 -6.20 -16.27
C LEU A 181 11.27 -7.32 -15.59
N GLY A 182 10.61 -8.41 -15.20
CA GLY A 182 11.22 -9.58 -14.55
C GLY A 182 11.23 -9.49 -13.02
N TRP A 183 10.38 -8.65 -12.41
CA TRP A 183 10.16 -8.65 -10.97
C TRP A 183 9.02 -9.58 -10.59
N SER A 184 9.16 -10.24 -9.44
CA SER A 184 8.07 -10.93 -8.77
C SER A 184 8.23 -10.80 -7.25
N GLY A 185 7.11 -10.68 -6.54
CA GLY A 185 7.11 -10.73 -5.08
C GLY A 185 7.54 -12.12 -4.61
N THR A 186 8.38 -12.17 -3.58
CA THR A 186 8.90 -13.41 -2.99
C THR A 186 8.27 -13.73 -1.64
N TRP A 187 7.67 -12.75 -1.00
CA TRP A 187 6.99 -12.88 0.28
C TRP A 187 5.50 -13.08 0.08
N ASP A 188 4.99 -14.29 0.33
CA ASP A 188 3.56 -14.46 0.50
C ASP A 188 3.08 -13.73 1.78
N LEU A 189 1.78 -13.45 1.83
CA LEU A 189 1.25 -12.60 2.89
C LEU A 189 1.43 -13.18 4.29
N TYR A 190 1.26 -14.51 4.45
CA TYR A 190 1.39 -15.16 5.75
C TYR A 190 2.83 -15.10 6.27
N ASN A 191 3.80 -15.51 5.46
CA ASN A 191 5.21 -15.51 5.84
C ASN A 191 5.75 -14.10 6.05
N GLY A 192 5.31 -13.12 5.24
CA GLY A 192 5.69 -11.72 5.42
C GLY A 192 5.13 -11.10 6.70
N ILE A 193 3.89 -11.44 7.09
CA ILE A 193 3.30 -11.01 8.36
C ILE A 193 4.03 -11.68 9.54
N ALA A 194 4.28 -12.99 9.48
CA ALA A 194 4.97 -13.74 10.52
C ALA A 194 6.37 -13.14 10.77
N GLU A 195 7.16 -12.98 9.71
CA GLU A 195 8.49 -12.35 9.78
C GLU A 195 8.43 -10.95 10.39
N SER A 196 7.46 -10.14 9.94
CA SER A 196 7.31 -8.78 10.45
C SER A 196 7.02 -8.76 11.95
N ILE A 197 6.12 -9.62 12.41
CA ILE A 197 5.78 -9.73 13.85
C ILE A 197 6.99 -10.17 14.66
N ASP A 198 7.71 -11.20 14.23
CA ASP A 198 8.86 -11.74 14.95
C ASP A 198 9.99 -10.72 15.04
N ARG A 199 10.29 -10.01 13.93
CA ARG A 199 11.31 -8.95 13.91
C ARG A 199 10.94 -7.74 14.78
N ILE A 200 9.64 -7.38 14.85
CA ILE A 200 9.21 -6.32 15.78
C ILE A 200 9.45 -6.76 17.22
N ARG A 201 9.14 -8.02 17.57
CA ARG A 201 9.39 -8.58 18.92
C ARG A 201 10.85 -8.57 19.31
N GLU A 202 11.77 -8.88 18.39
CA GLU A 202 13.21 -8.86 18.65
C GLU A 202 13.74 -7.46 19.01
N ARG A 203 12.97 -6.39 18.73
CA ARG A 203 13.35 -4.99 18.98
C ARG A 203 12.72 -4.38 20.24
N ILE A 204 11.75 -5.06 20.83
CA ILE A 204 11.09 -4.66 22.09
C ILE A 204 11.83 -5.28 23.28
#